data_0c27404a9cb90553ef81bb0995c5c8be
#
_entry.id   0c27404a9cb90553ef81bb0995c5c8be
#
_cell.length_a   1.000
_cell.length_b   1.000
_cell.length_c   1.000
_cell.angle_alpha   90.00
_cell.angle_beta   90.00
_cell.angle_gamma   90.00
#
_symmetry.space_group_name_H-M   'P 1'
#
loop_
_entity.id
_entity.type
_entity.pdbx_description
1 polymer ?
#
loop_
_entity_poly.entity_id
_entity_poly.type
_entity_poly.pdbx_seq_one_letter_code
_entity_poly.pdbx_strand_id
1 'polypeptide(L)'
;MKKFLLIALLSILFGNRASAQKQDTLRIRVMTYNLRFGELASLEQIAEHIKAFKPDFVALQEVDSKTFRERAPKQNGKDFITELGYRTEMYPLYGKSISYKDGYYGIGILSRHPYFKVEKMMLPRPQEKEQRVMLQGTFEVNGTDTLTFACTHLDYFSEDTRFLQIQKITETLKKSPYPVILGGDFNARPDSKTIQKGMVGWQLLTNDDLTFPSYKPSIKIDYLFGYPNSGWQVVRTQSVQSLLSDHLPII
;
A
#
# COMPACT_ATOMS: atom_id res chain seq x y z
N MET A 1 18.85 3.06 87.12
CA MET A 1 19.63 3.07 85.83
C MET A 1 18.74 2.48 84.70
N LYS A 2 18.15 3.32 83.90
CA LYS A 2 17.26 2.87 82.81
C LYS A 2 18.11 2.91 81.52
N LYS A 3 18.27 1.74 80.88
CA LYS A 3 18.95 1.63 79.55
C LYS A 3 17.94 1.92 78.48
N PHE A 4 18.17 2.98 77.67
CA PHE A 4 17.42 3.24 76.46
C PHE A 4 18.01 2.41 75.32
N LEU A 5 17.17 1.60 74.71
CA LEU A 5 17.49 0.86 73.47
C LEU A 5 17.11 1.70 72.27
N LEU A 6 18.08 2.12 71.46
CA LEU A 6 17.88 2.87 70.28
C LEU A 6 17.67 1.87 69.11
N ILE A 7 16.46 1.80 68.58
CA ILE A 7 16.16 1.00 67.35
C ILE A 7 16.30 1.92 66.15
N ALA A 8 17.35 1.67 65.36
CA ALA A 8 17.53 2.33 64.07
C ALA A 8 16.67 1.63 63.02
N LEU A 9 15.64 2.31 62.54
CA LEU A 9 14.83 1.87 61.39
C LEU A 9 15.62 2.16 60.07
N LEU A 10 16.10 1.10 59.45
CA LEU A 10 16.70 1.16 58.12
C LEU A 10 15.60 1.11 57.06
N SER A 11 15.17 2.25 56.55
CA SER A 11 14.24 2.33 55.42
C SER A 11 14.98 2.02 54.12
N ILE A 12 14.81 0.82 53.60
CA ILE A 12 15.28 0.40 52.29
C ILE A 12 14.36 1.03 51.22
N LEU A 13 14.78 2.11 50.61
CA LEU A 13 14.15 2.68 49.41
C LEU A 13 14.41 1.74 48.24
N PHE A 14 13.45 0.85 47.97
CA PHE A 14 13.40 0.18 46.64
C PHE A 14 13.03 1.21 45.60
N GLY A 15 14.03 1.79 44.96
CA GLY A 15 13.83 2.58 43.76
C GLY A 15 13.35 1.68 42.63
N ASN A 16 12.05 1.69 42.36
CA ASN A 16 11.50 1.14 41.13
C ASN A 16 12.10 1.93 39.95
N ARG A 17 13.22 1.44 39.40
CA ARG A 17 13.63 1.81 38.05
C ARG A 17 12.62 1.18 37.10
N ALA A 18 11.59 1.93 36.75
CA ALA A 18 10.78 1.63 35.59
C ALA A 18 11.76 1.65 34.40
N SER A 19 12.21 0.49 33.98
CA SER A 19 12.88 0.30 32.68
C SER A 19 11.86 0.72 31.63
N ALA A 20 12.03 1.89 31.05
CA ALA A 20 11.28 2.28 29.87
C ALA A 20 11.60 1.21 28.81
N GLN A 21 10.71 0.27 28.62
CA GLN A 21 10.80 -0.74 27.59
C GLN A 21 10.82 0.04 26.28
N LYS A 22 11.97 0.07 25.63
CA LYS A 22 12.17 0.71 24.33
C LYS A 22 11.20 -0.01 23.39
N GLN A 23 10.09 0.63 23.08
CA GLN A 23 9.12 0.07 22.17
C GLN A 23 9.84 -0.02 20.84
N ASP A 24 10.21 -1.25 20.43
CA ASP A 24 10.85 -1.50 19.15
C ASP A 24 9.90 -1.03 18.04
N THR A 25 10.28 0.05 17.40
CA THR A 25 9.48 0.65 16.32
C THR A 25 9.72 -0.15 15.05
N LEU A 26 8.70 -0.82 14.56
CA LEU A 26 8.73 -1.50 13.26
C LEU A 26 8.91 -0.46 12.15
N ARG A 27 9.96 -0.62 11.34
CA ARG A 27 10.17 0.19 10.14
C ARG A 27 9.86 -0.63 8.91
N ILE A 28 8.94 -0.13 8.09
CA ILE A 28 8.57 -0.72 6.82
C ILE A 28 8.69 0.31 5.70
N ARG A 29 9.03 -0.16 4.52
CA ARG A 29 9.11 0.65 3.30
C ARG A 29 8.04 0.19 2.34
N VAL A 30 7.19 1.10 1.92
CA VAL A 30 6.04 0.78 1.07
C VAL A 30 6.10 1.60 -0.21
N MET A 31 5.66 0.98 -1.32
CA MET A 31 5.60 1.63 -2.63
C MET A 31 4.19 1.48 -3.21
N THR A 32 3.73 2.48 -3.96
CA THR A 32 2.61 2.33 -4.89
C THR A 32 3.04 2.74 -6.29
N TYR A 33 2.66 1.96 -7.30
CA TYR A 33 3.08 2.19 -8.68
C TYR A 33 2.04 1.69 -9.69
N ASN A 34 1.45 2.60 -10.45
CA ASN A 34 0.66 2.25 -11.63
C ASN A 34 1.62 1.94 -12.79
N LEU A 35 1.50 0.74 -13.38
CA LEU A 35 2.45 0.20 -14.37
C LEU A 35 2.09 0.56 -15.82
N ARG A 36 0.92 1.17 -16.05
CA ARG A 36 0.39 1.37 -17.41
C ARG A 36 0.53 0.10 -18.25
N PHE A 37 0.12 -1.04 -17.70
CA PHE A 37 0.22 -2.37 -18.35
C PHE A 37 1.55 -2.63 -19.09
N GLY A 38 2.65 -2.04 -18.61
CA GLY A 38 3.99 -2.23 -19.20
C GLY A 38 4.15 -1.65 -20.62
N GLU A 39 3.37 -0.63 -20.99
CA GLU A 39 3.46 0.00 -22.31
C GLU A 39 4.82 0.67 -22.55
N LEU A 40 5.35 1.34 -21.54
CA LEU A 40 6.54 2.20 -21.66
C LEU A 40 7.85 1.49 -21.28
N ALA A 41 7.77 0.36 -20.58
CA ALA A 41 8.96 -0.34 -20.11
C ALA A 41 8.75 -1.86 -20.06
N SER A 42 9.84 -2.62 -20.11
CA SER A 42 9.79 -4.06 -19.88
C SER A 42 9.60 -4.39 -18.40
N LEU A 43 9.11 -5.61 -18.10
CA LEU A 43 8.97 -6.07 -16.72
C LEU A 43 10.33 -6.17 -16.00
N GLU A 44 11.42 -6.43 -16.73
CA GLU A 44 12.78 -6.38 -16.20
C GLU A 44 13.14 -4.99 -15.68
N GLN A 45 12.90 -3.96 -16.50
CA GLN A 45 13.19 -2.57 -16.12
C GLN A 45 12.34 -2.12 -14.92
N ILE A 46 11.07 -2.50 -14.90
CA ILE A 46 10.17 -2.23 -13.78
C ILE A 46 10.65 -2.95 -12.50
N ALA A 47 11.02 -4.22 -12.62
CA ALA A 47 11.53 -5.00 -11.49
C ALA A 47 12.82 -4.42 -10.91
N GLU A 48 13.79 -4.07 -11.77
CA GLU A 48 15.05 -3.43 -11.33
C GLU A 48 14.78 -2.07 -10.66
N HIS A 49 13.83 -1.31 -11.20
CA HIS A 49 13.42 -0.06 -10.57
C HIS A 49 12.84 -0.29 -9.16
N ILE A 50 11.92 -1.24 -9.00
CA ILE A 50 11.37 -1.61 -7.69
C ILE A 50 12.48 -2.06 -6.74
N LYS A 51 13.37 -2.95 -7.18
CA LYS A 51 14.48 -3.49 -6.36
C LYS A 51 15.42 -2.40 -5.86
N ALA A 52 15.67 -1.37 -6.65
CA ALA A 52 16.58 -0.28 -6.28
C ALA A 52 16.13 0.44 -4.99
N PHE A 53 14.83 0.48 -4.70
CA PHE A 53 14.26 1.09 -3.51
C PHE A 53 14.05 0.13 -2.35
N LYS A 54 14.20 -1.18 -2.56
CA LYS A 54 14.06 -2.23 -1.54
C LYS A 54 12.77 -2.10 -0.71
N PRO A 55 11.59 -1.98 -1.33
CA PRO A 55 10.33 -1.90 -0.58
C PRO A 55 10.02 -3.23 0.11
N ASP A 56 9.34 -3.18 1.25
CA ASP A 56 8.79 -4.36 1.92
C ASP A 56 7.45 -4.76 1.28
N PHE A 57 6.69 -3.76 0.81
CA PHE A 57 5.42 -3.94 0.12
C PHE A 57 5.32 -3.01 -1.09
N VAL A 58 4.70 -3.51 -2.17
CA VAL A 58 4.38 -2.72 -3.37
C VAL A 58 2.92 -2.93 -3.75
N ALA A 59 2.16 -1.84 -3.85
CA ALA A 59 0.84 -1.82 -4.46
C ALA A 59 0.99 -1.50 -5.95
N LEU A 60 0.53 -2.40 -6.83
CA LEU A 60 0.65 -2.28 -8.27
C LEU A 60 -0.73 -2.12 -8.91
N GLN A 61 -0.86 -1.13 -9.79
CA GLN A 61 -2.07 -0.90 -10.57
C GLN A 61 -1.76 -1.16 -12.06
N GLU A 62 -2.81 -1.41 -12.83
CA GLU A 62 -2.72 -1.74 -14.25
C GLU A 62 -1.84 -2.96 -14.54
N VAL A 63 -2.08 -4.02 -13.79
CA VAL A 63 -1.36 -5.29 -13.89
C VAL A 63 -2.09 -6.22 -14.84
N ASP A 64 -1.44 -6.55 -15.95
CA ASP A 64 -1.94 -7.54 -16.92
C ASP A 64 -1.50 -8.96 -16.54
N SER A 65 -2.34 -9.93 -16.87
CA SER A 65 -2.01 -11.36 -16.84
C SER A 65 -2.47 -12.00 -18.15
N LYS A 66 -1.51 -12.39 -18.97
CA LYS A 66 -1.71 -13.09 -20.26
C LYS A 66 -2.57 -12.35 -21.29
N THR A 67 -2.61 -11.02 -21.25
CA THR A 67 -3.32 -10.21 -22.25
C THR A 67 -2.53 -10.07 -23.56
N PHE A 68 -3.25 -9.73 -24.63
CA PHE A 68 -2.68 -9.44 -25.95
C PHE A 68 -3.05 -8.02 -26.39
N ARG A 69 -2.32 -7.03 -25.86
CA ARG A 69 -2.54 -5.62 -26.15
C ARG A 69 -1.74 -5.14 -27.37
N GLU A 70 -2.40 -4.45 -28.29
CA GLU A 70 -1.74 -3.79 -29.43
C GLU A 70 -0.76 -2.71 -28.96
N ARG A 71 -1.10 -1.97 -27.89
CA ARG A 71 -0.27 -0.90 -27.32
C ARG A 71 0.96 -1.41 -26.56
N ALA A 72 0.98 -2.67 -26.16
CA ALA A 72 2.10 -3.26 -25.42
C ALA A 72 2.50 -4.64 -25.99
N PRO A 73 2.84 -4.77 -27.28
CA PRO A 73 3.03 -6.07 -27.93
C PRO A 73 4.17 -6.88 -27.32
N LYS A 74 5.19 -6.23 -26.75
CA LYS A 74 6.31 -6.89 -26.07
C LYS A 74 5.92 -7.54 -24.75
N GLN A 75 4.74 -7.24 -24.23
CA GLN A 75 4.20 -7.79 -22.97
C GLN A 75 3.14 -8.87 -23.20
N ASN A 76 2.74 -9.11 -24.44
CA ASN A 76 1.69 -10.06 -24.79
C ASN A 76 1.98 -11.46 -24.22
N GLY A 77 0.95 -12.07 -23.61
CA GLY A 77 1.00 -13.39 -23.02
C GLY A 77 1.73 -13.51 -21.67
N LYS A 78 2.36 -12.43 -21.19
CA LYS A 78 3.08 -12.46 -19.91
C LYS A 78 2.13 -12.37 -18.73
N ASP A 79 2.51 -13.01 -17.62
CA ASP A 79 1.88 -12.86 -16.31
C ASP A 79 2.72 -11.89 -15.47
N PHE A 80 2.30 -10.63 -15.41
CA PHE A 80 3.09 -9.55 -14.82
C PHE A 80 3.40 -9.79 -13.36
N ILE A 81 2.39 -10.18 -12.58
CA ILE A 81 2.60 -10.27 -11.13
C ILE A 81 3.54 -11.43 -10.78
N THR A 82 3.42 -12.56 -11.48
CA THR A 82 4.30 -13.71 -11.29
C THR A 82 5.74 -13.38 -11.72
N GLU A 83 5.91 -12.74 -12.87
CA GLU A 83 7.23 -12.36 -13.37
C GLU A 83 7.90 -11.28 -12.50
N LEU A 84 7.15 -10.28 -12.06
CA LEU A 84 7.66 -9.26 -11.13
C LEU A 84 8.01 -9.87 -9.78
N GLY A 85 7.18 -10.76 -9.23
CA GLY A 85 7.47 -11.47 -7.99
C GLY A 85 8.78 -12.26 -8.07
N TYR A 86 8.98 -13.02 -9.14
CA TYR A 86 10.21 -13.76 -9.37
C TYR A 86 11.44 -12.84 -9.47
N ARG A 87 11.36 -11.78 -10.29
CA ARG A 87 12.46 -10.85 -10.52
C ARG A 87 12.82 -10.01 -9.30
N THR A 88 11.83 -9.66 -8.47
CA THR A 88 12.03 -8.87 -7.25
C THR A 88 12.30 -9.71 -6.01
N GLU A 89 12.17 -11.06 -6.12
CA GLU A 89 12.26 -11.99 -5.00
C GLU A 89 11.19 -11.70 -3.92
N MET A 90 9.99 -11.30 -4.35
CA MET A 90 8.87 -10.97 -3.49
C MET A 90 7.68 -11.91 -3.74
N TYR A 91 6.86 -12.15 -2.71
CA TYR A 91 5.62 -12.91 -2.83
C TYR A 91 4.60 -12.13 -3.65
N PRO A 92 4.10 -12.66 -4.78
CA PRO A 92 3.13 -12.00 -5.64
C PRO A 92 1.70 -12.34 -5.25
N LEU A 93 0.82 -11.34 -5.23
CA LEU A 93 -0.63 -11.49 -5.08
C LEU A 93 -1.34 -10.79 -6.23
N TYR A 94 -2.30 -11.43 -6.88
CA TYR A 94 -3.03 -10.89 -8.02
C TYR A 94 -4.52 -10.67 -7.72
N GLY A 95 -5.01 -9.49 -8.03
CA GLY A 95 -6.42 -9.13 -7.95
C GLY A 95 -7.04 -8.88 -9.33
N LYS A 96 -7.52 -9.93 -9.99
CA LYS A 96 -8.26 -9.79 -11.26
C LYS A 96 -9.46 -8.87 -11.09
N SER A 97 -9.54 -7.81 -11.90
CA SER A 97 -10.70 -6.92 -12.04
C SER A 97 -11.63 -7.38 -13.16
N ILE A 98 -11.09 -7.53 -14.37
CA ILE A 98 -11.84 -7.90 -15.57
C ILE A 98 -11.10 -8.95 -16.40
N SER A 99 -11.84 -9.60 -17.31
CA SER A 99 -11.26 -10.29 -18.46
C SER A 99 -11.02 -9.26 -19.55
N TYR A 100 -9.86 -9.29 -20.20
CA TYR A 100 -9.47 -8.29 -21.19
C TYR A 100 -8.47 -8.87 -22.19
N LYS A 101 -8.74 -8.71 -23.50
CA LYS A 101 -7.81 -9.09 -24.58
C LYS A 101 -7.19 -10.49 -24.37
N ASP A 102 -8.03 -11.51 -24.28
CA ASP A 102 -7.71 -12.93 -24.09
C ASP A 102 -7.01 -13.30 -22.77
N GLY A 103 -6.85 -12.35 -21.88
CA GLY A 103 -6.28 -12.52 -20.55
C GLY A 103 -7.08 -11.79 -19.48
N TYR A 104 -6.36 -11.26 -18.49
CA TYR A 104 -6.94 -10.58 -17.34
C TYR A 104 -6.20 -9.27 -17.07
N TYR A 105 -6.96 -8.30 -16.56
CA TYR A 105 -6.45 -7.02 -16.11
C TYR A 105 -6.89 -6.77 -14.66
N GLY A 106 -6.01 -6.16 -13.88
CA GLY A 106 -6.29 -5.93 -12.48
C GLY A 106 -5.21 -5.18 -11.73
N ILE A 107 -5.03 -5.55 -10.48
CA ILE A 107 -4.07 -4.98 -9.56
C ILE A 107 -3.21 -6.08 -8.93
N GLY A 108 -2.09 -5.70 -8.31
CA GLY A 108 -1.20 -6.66 -7.65
C GLY A 108 -0.63 -6.12 -6.35
N ILE A 109 -0.14 -7.03 -5.52
CA ILE A 109 0.70 -6.74 -4.36
C ILE A 109 1.97 -7.58 -4.49
N LEU A 110 3.13 -6.96 -4.26
CA LEU A 110 4.37 -7.66 -3.99
C LEU A 110 4.72 -7.46 -2.52
N SER A 111 5.17 -8.51 -1.84
CA SER A 111 5.56 -8.48 -0.44
C SER A 111 6.84 -9.25 -0.18
N ARG A 112 7.75 -8.72 0.64
CA ARG A 112 8.90 -9.48 1.18
C ARG A 112 8.50 -10.41 2.32
N HIS A 113 7.33 -10.16 2.92
CA HIS A 113 6.84 -10.89 4.08
C HIS A 113 5.84 -11.96 3.64
N PRO A 114 5.82 -13.12 4.29
CA PRO A 114 4.83 -14.14 4.02
C PRO A 114 3.43 -13.65 4.45
N TYR A 115 2.44 -14.03 3.65
CA TYR A 115 1.04 -13.77 3.98
C TYR A 115 0.37 -15.05 4.51
N PHE A 116 -0.60 -14.89 5.38
CA PHE A 116 -1.43 -15.99 5.85
C PHE A 116 -2.92 -15.81 5.49
N LYS A 117 -3.31 -14.63 4.99
CA LYS A 117 -4.66 -14.36 4.50
C LYS A 117 -4.61 -13.44 3.28
N VAL A 118 -5.43 -13.73 2.26
CA VAL A 118 -5.59 -12.90 1.07
C VAL A 118 -7.08 -12.79 0.75
N GLU A 119 -7.54 -11.58 0.48
CA GLU A 119 -8.93 -11.30 0.13
C GLU A 119 -9.00 -10.31 -1.03
N LYS A 120 -9.90 -10.57 -1.95
CA LYS A 120 -10.23 -9.66 -3.05
C LYS A 120 -11.71 -9.26 -2.95
N MET A 121 -11.98 -7.97 -3.05
CA MET A 121 -13.33 -7.42 -3.00
C MET A 121 -13.64 -6.66 -4.28
N MET A 122 -14.77 -7.01 -4.91
CA MET A 122 -15.32 -6.25 -6.04
C MET A 122 -15.89 -4.93 -5.52
N LEU A 123 -15.53 -3.82 -6.16
CA LEU A 123 -15.97 -2.49 -5.76
C LEU A 123 -17.28 -2.08 -6.46
N PRO A 124 -18.09 -1.22 -5.84
CA PRO A 124 -19.29 -0.69 -6.48
C PRO A 124 -18.96 -0.02 -7.82
N ARG A 125 -19.85 -0.22 -8.81
CA ARG A 125 -19.76 0.43 -10.11
C ARG A 125 -21.15 0.53 -10.76
N PRO A 126 -21.40 1.53 -11.64
CA PRO A 126 -22.49 1.47 -12.58
C PRO A 126 -22.34 0.27 -13.54
N GLN A 127 -23.47 -0.30 -13.99
CA GLN A 127 -23.49 -1.56 -14.74
C GLN A 127 -22.58 -1.57 -15.98
N GLU A 128 -22.53 -0.48 -16.72
CA GLU A 128 -21.76 -0.34 -17.97
C GLU A 128 -20.28 0.06 -17.77
N LYS A 129 -19.81 0.19 -16.53
CA LYS A 129 -18.44 0.68 -16.26
C LYS A 129 -17.49 -0.46 -15.94
N GLU A 130 -16.18 -0.18 -16.10
CA GLU A 130 -15.13 -1.12 -15.78
C GLU A 130 -15.17 -1.53 -14.30
N GLN A 131 -15.08 -2.82 -14.05
CA GLN A 131 -15.02 -3.33 -12.68
C GLN A 131 -13.69 -3.01 -12.04
N ARG A 132 -13.75 -2.40 -10.85
CA ARG A 132 -12.59 -2.15 -9.98
C ARG A 132 -12.63 -3.10 -8.78
N VAL A 133 -11.46 -3.33 -8.19
CA VAL A 133 -11.30 -4.22 -7.03
C VAL A 133 -10.39 -3.60 -5.98
N MET A 134 -10.54 -4.07 -4.75
CA MET A 134 -9.52 -3.98 -3.71
C MET A 134 -8.93 -5.36 -3.50
N LEU A 135 -7.62 -5.45 -3.43
CA LEU A 135 -6.86 -6.64 -3.02
C LEU A 135 -6.21 -6.34 -1.69
N GLN A 136 -6.34 -7.24 -0.71
CA GLN A 136 -5.64 -7.12 0.57
C GLN A 136 -4.98 -8.43 0.95
N GLY A 137 -3.83 -8.33 1.60
CA GLY A 137 -3.15 -9.42 2.28
C GLY A 137 -2.92 -9.09 3.75
N THR A 138 -2.92 -10.10 4.61
CA THR A 138 -2.47 -10.01 6.00
C THR A 138 -1.14 -10.73 6.11
N PHE A 139 -0.13 -10.04 6.61
CA PHE A 139 1.27 -10.44 6.55
C PHE A 139 1.86 -10.51 7.95
N GLU A 140 2.72 -11.51 8.15
CA GLU A 140 3.60 -11.57 9.31
C GLU A 140 4.87 -10.76 9.03
N VAL A 141 5.13 -9.74 9.85
CA VAL A 141 6.28 -8.87 9.71
C VAL A 141 7.25 -9.11 10.88
N ASN A 142 8.52 -9.36 10.59
CA ASN A 142 9.57 -9.62 11.59
C ASN A 142 9.24 -10.75 12.58
N GLY A 143 8.39 -11.72 12.21
CA GLY A 143 8.06 -12.88 13.02
C GLY A 143 7.15 -12.64 14.21
N THR A 144 6.74 -11.39 14.49
CA THR A 144 5.91 -11.04 15.65
C THR A 144 4.78 -10.08 15.33
N ASP A 145 5.01 -9.17 14.42
CA ASP A 145 4.05 -8.13 14.07
C ASP A 145 3.17 -8.56 12.89
N THR A 146 1.95 -8.09 12.88
CA THR A 146 1.00 -8.37 11.80
C THR A 146 0.52 -7.06 11.20
N LEU A 147 0.51 -7.00 9.87
CA LEU A 147 0.06 -5.86 9.08
C LEU A 147 -0.92 -6.30 8.01
N THR A 148 -1.97 -5.53 7.77
CA THR A 148 -2.78 -5.64 6.57
C THR A 148 -2.29 -4.63 5.54
N PHE A 149 -1.89 -5.11 4.36
CA PHE A 149 -1.54 -4.26 3.23
C PHE A 149 -2.57 -4.42 2.11
N ALA A 150 -3.10 -3.32 1.62
CA ALA A 150 -4.15 -3.31 0.61
C ALA A 150 -3.75 -2.45 -0.60
N CYS A 151 -4.20 -2.89 -1.78
CA CYS A 151 -4.03 -2.22 -3.06
C CYS A 151 -5.39 -1.94 -3.68
N THR A 152 -5.54 -0.77 -4.32
CA THR A 152 -6.72 -0.43 -5.12
C THR A 152 -6.34 0.38 -6.35
N HIS A 153 -7.24 0.40 -7.33
CA HIS A 153 -7.26 1.32 -8.46
C HIS A 153 -8.70 1.78 -8.65
N LEU A 154 -9.02 3.03 -8.29
CA LEU A 154 -10.39 3.52 -8.32
C LEU A 154 -10.85 3.89 -9.73
N ASP A 155 -12.13 4.12 -9.88
CA ASP A 155 -12.74 4.55 -11.15
C ASP A 155 -12.12 5.88 -11.62
N TYR A 156 -11.73 5.95 -12.90
CA TYR A 156 -11.13 7.17 -13.46
C TYR A 156 -12.18 8.18 -13.94
N PHE A 157 -13.42 7.75 -14.14
CA PHE A 157 -14.42 8.54 -14.84
C PHE A 157 -15.30 9.38 -13.89
N SER A 158 -15.82 8.79 -12.80
CA SER A 158 -16.84 9.41 -11.96
C SER A 158 -16.40 9.60 -10.50
N GLU A 159 -16.47 10.85 -10.02
CA GLU A 159 -16.22 11.18 -8.60
C GLU A 159 -17.19 10.45 -7.66
N ASP A 160 -18.48 10.37 -8.02
CA ASP A 160 -19.47 9.68 -7.19
C ASP A 160 -19.18 8.18 -7.12
N THR A 161 -18.75 7.58 -8.22
CA THR A 161 -18.33 6.17 -8.24
C THR A 161 -17.09 5.96 -7.36
N ARG A 162 -16.06 6.81 -7.49
CA ARG A 162 -14.87 6.77 -6.62
C ARG A 162 -15.23 6.91 -5.15
N PHE A 163 -16.15 7.82 -4.83
CA PHE A 163 -16.59 8.02 -3.46
C PHE A 163 -17.28 6.78 -2.88
N LEU A 164 -18.17 6.15 -3.63
CA LEU A 164 -18.79 4.88 -3.22
C LEU A 164 -17.76 3.76 -3.07
N GLN A 165 -16.78 3.69 -3.97
CA GLN A 165 -15.71 2.71 -3.91
C GLN A 165 -14.85 2.89 -2.65
N ILE A 166 -14.42 4.11 -2.36
CA ILE A 166 -13.57 4.37 -1.18
C ILE A 166 -14.35 4.18 0.12
N GLN A 167 -15.63 4.51 0.18
CA GLN A 167 -16.48 4.21 1.34
C GLN A 167 -16.49 2.70 1.61
N LYS A 168 -16.71 1.88 0.57
CA LYS A 168 -16.72 0.42 0.70
C LYS A 168 -15.37 -0.13 1.16
N ILE A 169 -14.27 0.39 0.61
CA ILE A 169 -12.89 0.03 1.00
C ILE A 169 -12.66 0.37 2.47
N THR A 170 -12.89 1.61 2.87
CA THR A 170 -12.61 2.06 4.24
C THR A 170 -13.49 1.38 5.27
N GLU A 171 -14.76 1.14 4.97
CA GLU A 171 -15.67 0.36 5.83
C GLU A 171 -15.15 -1.08 6.04
N THR A 172 -14.59 -1.69 5.00
CA THR A 172 -14.07 -3.05 5.07
C THR A 172 -12.75 -3.09 5.83
N LEU A 173 -11.80 -2.23 5.49
CA LEU A 173 -10.47 -2.22 6.07
C LEU A 173 -10.45 -1.78 7.54
N LYS A 174 -11.36 -0.90 7.97
CA LYS A 174 -11.54 -0.51 9.38
C LYS A 174 -11.93 -1.68 10.31
N LYS A 175 -12.38 -2.79 9.76
CA LYS A 175 -12.67 -4.02 10.53
C LYS A 175 -11.44 -4.89 10.77
N SER A 176 -10.29 -4.55 10.18
CA SER A 176 -9.05 -5.28 10.43
C SER A 176 -8.65 -5.14 11.90
N PRO A 177 -8.29 -6.25 12.58
CA PRO A 177 -7.73 -6.19 13.92
C PRO A 177 -6.28 -5.72 13.94
N TYR A 178 -5.68 -5.52 12.78
CA TYR A 178 -4.28 -5.15 12.61
C TYR A 178 -4.16 -3.76 11.98
N PRO A 179 -3.02 -3.06 12.16
CA PRO A 179 -2.73 -1.86 11.41
C PRO A 179 -2.85 -2.10 9.91
N VAL A 180 -3.35 -1.10 9.18
CA VAL A 180 -3.62 -1.21 7.73
C VAL A 180 -2.84 -0.15 6.98
N ILE A 181 -2.21 -0.54 5.87
CA ILE A 181 -1.74 0.40 4.85
C ILE A 181 -2.53 0.13 3.57
N LEU A 182 -3.11 1.19 3.01
CA LEU A 182 -3.80 1.19 1.72
C LEU A 182 -2.99 2.02 0.73
N GLY A 183 -2.56 1.39 -0.36
CA GLY A 183 -1.88 2.06 -1.47
C GLY A 183 -2.66 1.96 -2.77
N GLY A 184 -2.45 2.92 -3.67
CA GLY A 184 -3.07 2.82 -5.00
C GLY A 184 -3.12 4.11 -5.78
N ASP A 185 -3.63 3.96 -7.01
CA ASP A 185 -4.12 5.04 -7.84
C ASP A 185 -5.60 5.29 -7.51
N PHE A 186 -5.86 6.42 -6.88
CA PHE A 186 -7.22 6.79 -6.46
C PHE A 186 -7.97 7.55 -7.56
N ASN A 187 -7.29 7.94 -8.65
CA ASN A 187 -7.87 8.80 -9.71
C ASN A 187 -8.57 10.05 -9.16
N ALA A 188 -8.14 10.51 -8.01
CA ALA A 188 -8.77 11.55 -7.21
C ALA A 188 -7.75 12.57 -6.73
N ARG A 189 -8.01 13.86 -6.91
CA ARG A 189 -7.15 14.94 -6.42
C ARG A 189 -7.31 15.11 -4.90
N PRO A 190 -6.32 15.74 -4.23
CA PRO A 190 -6.37 15.93 -2.78
C PRO A 190 -7.61 16.67 -2.27
N ASP A 191 -8.15 17.60 -3.06
CA ASP A 191 -9.34 18.41 -2.76
C ASP A 191 -10.68 17.73 -3.09
N SER A 192 -10.63 16.53 -3.70
CA SER A 192 -11.82 15.77 -4.10
C SER A 192 -12.62 15.24 -2.90
N LYS A 193 -13.92 15.01 -3.11
CA LYS A 193 -14.80 14.36 -2.12
C LYS A 193 -14.28 12.98 -1.71
N THR A 194 -13.71 12.23 -2.67
CA THR A 194 -13.13 10.91 -2.44
C THR A 194 -12.02 10.96 -1.37
N ILE A 195 -11.13 11.94 -1.43
CA ILE A 195 -10.05 12.10 -0.45
C ILE A 195 -10.57 12.79 0.82
N GLN A 196 -11.20 13.94 0.70
CA GLN A 196 -11.58 14.77 1.84
C GLN A 196 -12.62 14.13 2.77
N LYS A 197 -13.56 13.38 2.20
CA LYS A 197 -14.63 12.73 2.97
C LYS A 197 -14.45 11.22 3.07
N GLY A 198 -13.90 10.59 2.05
CA GLY A 198 -13.72 9.14 2.02
C GLY A 198 -12.61 8.64 2.94
N MET A 199 -11.55 9.44 3.14
CA MET A 199 -10.38 9.05 3.94
C MET A 199 -10.38 9.60 5.38
N VAL A 200 -11.53 10.03 5.87
CA VAL A 200 -11.68 10.48 7.27
C VAL A 200 -11.29 9.36 8.25
N GLY A 201 -10.39 9.69 9.19
CA GLY A 201 -9.86 8.76 10.17
C GLY A 201 -8.67 7.92 9.67
N TRP A 202 -8.15 8.23 8.46
CA TRP A 202 -6.90 7.69 7.93
C TRP A 202 -5.80 8.73 7.99
N GLN A 203 -4.56 8.31 8.20
CA GLN A 203 -3.39 9.17 8.09
C GLN A 203 -2.86 9.12 6.68
N LEU A 204 -2.66 10.27 6.04
CA LEU A 204 -1.91 10.37 4.78
C LEU A 204 -0.44 10.09 5.07
N LEU A 205 0.15 9.11 4.37
CA LEU A 205 1.56 8.71 4.52
C LEU A 205 2.45 9.27 3.40
N THR A 206 1.87 9.93 2.40
CA THR A 206 2.58 10.56 1.29
C THR A 206 2.63 12.08 1.45
N ASN A 207 3.67 12.70 0.89
CA ASN A 207 3.76 14.15 0.76
C ASN A 207 2.86 14.67 -0.37
N ASP A 208 2.97 15.96 -0.72
CA ASP A 208 2.16 16.60 -1.76
C ASP A 208 2.77 16.51 -3.17
N ASP A 209 3.78 15.68 -3.37
CA ASP A 209 4.38 15.47 -4.68
C ASP A 209 3.33 15.05 -5.72
N LEU A 210 3.44 15.65 -6.91
CA LEU A 210 2.59 15.32 -8.05
C LEU A 210 3.06 14.00 -8.67
N THR A 211 2.13 13.17 -9.15
CA THR A 211 2.45 11.81 -9.60
C THR A 211 2.11 11.54 -11.08
N PHE A 212 1.28 12.38 -11.69
CA PHE A 212 0.80 12.17 -13.05
C PHE A 212 0.73 13.49 -13.84
N PRO A 213 1.01 13.48 -15.17
CA PRO A 213 1.74 12.44 -15.87
C PRO A 213 3.25 12.49 -15.57
N SER A 214 3.94 11.35 -15.61
CA SER A 214 5.34 11.21 -15.19
C SER A 214 6.32 12.14 -15.89
N TYR A 215 6.11 12.44 -17.18
CA TYR A 215 6.99 13.31 -17.98
C TYR A 215 6.87 14.80 -17.62
N LYS A 216 5.75 15.22 -17.04
CA LYS A 216 5.48 16.58 -16.55
C LYS A 216 4.40 16.54 -15.49
N PRO A 217 4.71 16.16 -14.25
CA PRO A 217 3.72 15.98 -13.21
C PRO A 217 2.89 17.25 -12.97
N SER A 218 1.58 17.12 -12.97
CA SER A 218 0.62 18.23 -12.84
C SER A 218 -0.52 17.94 -11.87
N ILE A 219 -0.72 16.67 -11.50
CA ILE A 219 -1.73 16.26 -10.51
C ILE A 219 -1.18 15.17 -9.61
N LYS A 220 -1.71 15.11 -8.38
CA LYS A 220 -1.51 14.02 -7.43
C LYS A 220 -2.76 13.15 -7.42
N ILE A 221 -2.62 11.87 -7.76
CA ILE A 221 -3.71 10.89 -7.76
C ILE A 221 -3.31 9.54 -7.16
N ASP A 222 -2.03 9.36 -6.86
CA ASP A 222 -1.50 8.16 -6.21
C ASP A 222 -1.22 8.45 -4.72
N TYR A 223 -1.57 7.50 -3.84
CA TYR A 223 -1.50 7.70 -2.40
C TYR A 223 -1.12 6.44 -1.65
N LEU A 224 -0.58 6.67 -0.43
CA LEU A 224 -0.47 5.70 0.64
C LEU A 224 -1.17 6.28 1.88
N PHE A 225 -2.05 5.50 2.50
CA PHE A 225 -2.75 5.85 3.73
C PHE A 225 -2.57 4.79 4.79
N GLY A 226 -2.46 5.20 6.06
CA GLY A 226 -2.39 4.33 7.23
C GLY A 226 -3.67 4.39 8.08
N TYR A 227 -4.11 3.27 8.61
CA TYR A 227 -5.21 3.18 9.57
C TYR A 227 -4.81 2.30 10.77
N PRO A 228 -5.17 2.68 12.02
CA PRO A 228 -5.82 3.94 12.39
C PRO A 228 -4.97 5.17 12.06
N ASN A 229 -5.54 6.38 12.19
CA ASN A 229 -4.82 7.63 11.93
C ASN A 229 -3.77 8.02 12.99
N SER A 230 -3.48 7.12 13.90
CA SER A 230 -2.49 7.30 14.96
C SER A 230 -1.50 6.12 14.98
N GLY A 231 -0.30 6.36 15.47
CA GLY A 231 0.72 5.33 15.55
C GLY A 231 1.65 5.23 14.33
N TRP A 232 1.44 6.01 13.28
CA TRP A 232 2.30 6.07 12.12
C TRP A 232 3.27 7.24 12.22
N GLN A 233 4.55 6.95 12.00
CA GLN A 233 5.58 7.95 11.84
C GLN A 233 6.17 7.85 10.45
N VAL A 234 5.91 8.84 9.60
CA VAL A 234 6.52 8.92 8.27
C VAL A 234 7.94 9.40 8.41
N VAL A 235 8.90 8.52 8.16
CA VAL A 235 10.34 8.86 8.23
C VAL A 235 10.77 9.59 6.95
N ARG A 236 10.30 9.12 5.81
CA ARG A 236 10.58 9.70 4.49
C ARG A 236 9.50 9.27 3.51
N THR A 237 9.13 10.17 2.61
CA THR A 237 8.29 9.86 1.45
C THR A 237 8.72 10.74 0.27
N GLN A 238 8.60 10.21 -0.93
CA GLN A 238 8.91 10.94 -2.16
C GLN A 238 8.22 10.28 -3.36
N SER A 239 7.87 11.07 -4.36
CA SER A 239 7.65 10.56 -5.72
C SER A 239 9.02 10.33 -6.39
N VAL A 240 9.16 9.21 -7.09
CA VAL A 240 10.44 8.86 -7.73
C VAL A 240 10.38 9.20 -9.20
N GLN A 241 11.30 10.04 -9.68
CA GLN A 241 11.38 10.40 -11.08
C GLN A 241 11.66 9.16 -11.94
N SER A 242 10.75 8.85 -12.84
CA SER A 242 10.81 7.67 -13.71
C SER A 242 9.93 7.88 -14.95
N LEU A 243 10.37 7.37 -16.10
CA LEU A 243 9.59 7.35 -17.34
C LEU A 243 9.21 5.91 -17.74
N LEU A 244 9.30 4.97 -16.82
CA LEU A 244 8.94 3.56 -17.07
C LEU A 244 7.42 3.33 -17.06
N SER A 245 6.66 4.30 -16.56
CA SER A 245 5.19 4.41 -16.64
C SER A 245 4.80 5.86 -16.86
N ASP A 246 3.53 6.14 -17.11
CA ASP A 246 3.00 7.50 -17.11
C ASP A 246 2.65 8.03 -15.72
N HIS A 247 2.77 7.19 -14.69
CA HIS A 247 2.74 7.58 -13.29
C HIS A 247 4.14 7.54 -12.68
N LEU A 248 4.39 8.42 -11.71
CA LEU A 248 5.56 8.34 -10.84
C LEU A 248 5.25 7.41 -9.65
N PRO A 249 6.11 6.43 -9.35
CA PRO A 249 5.93 5.65 -8.12
C PRO A 249 6.17 6.53 -6.88
N ILE A 250 5.44 6.25 -5.80
CA ILE A 250 5.64 6.85 -4.48
C ILE A 250 6.24 5.80 -3.55
N ILE A 251 7.19 6.24 -2.74
CA ILE A 251 7.79 5.42 -1.70
C ILE A 251 7.90 6.21 -0.39
#